data_bc86f2b1bac5d1ea04500199b35bf8e0
#
_entry.id   bc86f2b1bac5d1ea04500199b35bf8e0
#
_cell.length_a   1.000
_cell.length_b   1.000
_cell.length_c   1.000
_cell.angle_alpha   90.00
_cell.angle_beta   90.00
_cell.angle_gamma   90.00
#
_symmetry.space_group_name_H-M   'P 1'
#
loop_
_entity.id
_entity.type
_entity.pdbx_description
1 polymer ?
#
loop_
_entity_poly.entity_id
_entity_poly.type
_entity_poly.pdbx_seq_one_letter_code
_entity_poly.pdbx_strand_id
1 'polypeptide(L)'
;MSENLILISGSKEEQYSSLLPQIKSLVEGETDLIANLANVTAALKEAFRFFWVGFYLVKENELVLAPFQGPIACTRIRKGRGVCGTAWQEKQTLIVPDVDAFPGHIACSSLSRSEIVVPLLKDGEVWGVLDIDS
;
A
#
# COMPACT_ATOMS: atom_id res chain seq x y z
N MET A 1 12.28 -22.23 -9.79
CA MET A 1 10.99 -22.04 -9.08
C MET A 1 10.16 -21.01 -9.83
N SER A 2 8.91 -21.34 -10.11
CA SER A 2 8.02 -20.39 -10.77
C SER A 2 7.51 -19.39 -9.72
N GLU A 3 7.61 -18.09 -10.05
CA GLU A 3 7.10 -17.02 -9.20
C GLU A 3 5.88 -16.37 -9.83
N ASN A 4 5.26 -17.03 -10.82
CA ASN A 4 4.07 -16.52 -11.46
C ASN A 4 2.85 -16.68 -10.56
N LEU A 5 2.05 -15.62 -10.48
CA LEU A 5 0.78 -15.66 -9.76
C LEU A 5 -0.27 -16.43 -10.57
N ILE A 6 -1.12 -17.13 -9.85
CA ILE A 6 -2.32 -17.75 -10.43
C ILE A 6 -3.48 -16.85 -10.03
N LEU A 7 -4.05 -16.13 -11.02
CA LEU A 7 -5.14 -15.21 -10.79
C LEU A 7 -6.45 -15.89 -11.14
N ILE A 8 -7.46 -15.71 -10.29
CA ILE A 8 -8.80 -16.26 -10.51
C ILE A 8 -9.80 -15.15 -10.78
N SER A 9 -10.91 -15.50 -11.43
CA SER A 9 -12.08 -14.63 -11.53
C SER A 9 -12.99 -14.92 -10.34
N GLY A 10 -13.91 -14.02 -10.06
CA GLY A 10 -14.85 -14.16 -8.96
C GLY A 10 -15.01 -12.87 -8.18
N SER A 11 -15.59 -12.95 -6.99
CA SER A 11 -15.75 -11.78 -6.13
C SER A 11 -14.38 -11.28 -5.64
N LYS A 12 -14.32 -10.04 -5.18
CA LYS A 12 -13.09 -9.50 -4.59
C LYS A 12 -12.63 -10.35 -3.42
N GLU A 13 -13.55 -10.80 -2.58
CA GLU A 13 -13.24 -11.64 -1.44
C GLU A 13 -12.58 -12.95 -1.87
N GLU A 14 -13.11 -13.59 -2.91
CA GLU A 14 -12.52 -14.81 -3.46
C GLU A 14 -11.14 -14.55 -4.04
N GLN A 15 -10.96 -13.42 -4.74
CA GLN A 15 -9.68 -13.04 -5.31
C GLN A 15 -8.64 -12.81 -4.23
N TYR A 16 -8.98 -12.10 -3.14
CA TYR A 16 -8.08 -11.90 -2.01
C TYR A 16 -7.74 -13.20 -1.31
N SER A 17 -8.74 -14.07 -1.11
CA SER A 17 -8.52 -15.37 -0.46
C SER A 17 -7.58 -16.26 -1.26
N SER A 18 -7.62 -16.16 -2.60
CA SER A 18 -6.70 -16.89 -3.46
C SER A 18 -5.31 -16.28 -3.47
N LEU A 19 -5.22 -14.95 -3.48
CA LEU A 19 -3.96 -14.24 -3.60
C LEU A 19 -3.13 -14.27 -2.32
N LEU A 20 -3.76 -14.17 -1.17
CA LEU A 20 -3.05 -14.04 0.11
C LEU A 20 -2.05 -15.17 0.39
N PRO A 21 -2.39 -16.48 0.22
CA PRO A 21 -1.41 -17.53 0.38
C PRO A 21 -0.25 -17.44 -0.60
N GLN A 22 -0.51 -16.95 -1.81
CA GLN A 22 0.53 -16.80 -2.82
C GLN A 22 1.51 -15.70 -2.42
N ILE A 23 1.02 -14.58 -1.88
CA ILE A 23 1.88 -13.51 -1.36
C ILE A 23 2.71 -14.02 -0.20
N LYS A 24 2.10 -14.78 0.72
CA LYS A 24 2.84 -15.37 1.85
C LYS A 24 3.98 -16.26 1.37
N SER A 25 3.73 -17.10 0.37
CA SER A 25 4.77 -17.94 -0.21
C SER A 25 5.86 -17.12 -0.88
N LEU A 26 5.48 -16.02 -1.52
CA LEU A 26 6.41 -15.16 -2.26
C LEU A 26 7.45 -14.53 -1.33
N VAL A 27 7.05 -14.14 -0.13
CA VAL A 27 7.95 -13.47 0.82
C VAL A 27 8.57 -14.44 1.83
N GLU A 28 8.10 -15.67 1.87
CA GLU A 28 8.60 -16.67 2.80
C GLU A 28 10.08 -16.99 2.50
N GLY A 29 10.90 -16.97 3.53
CA GLY A 29 12.31 -17.26 3.39
C GLY A 29 13.17 -16.09 2.93
N GLU A 30 12.56 -14.99 2.50
CA GLU A 30 13.32 -13.78 2.14
C GLU A 30 13.33 -12.82 3.32
N THR A 31 14.51 -12.38 3.73
CA THR A 31 14.68 -11.48 4.88
C THR A 31 14.85 -10.02 4.49
N ASP A 32 15.10 -9.73 3.22
CA ASP A 32 15.26 -8.35 2.78
C ASP A 32 13.91 -7.66 2.66
N LEU A 33 13.73 -6.61 3.46
CA LEU A 33 12.45 -5.89 3.50
C LEU A 33 12.10 -5.26 2.15
N ILE A 34 13.07 -4.60 1.52
CA ILE A 34 12.82 -3.89 0.25
C ILE A 34 12.41 -4.89 -0.84
N ALA A 35 13.09 -6.02 -0.92
CA ALA A 35 12.76 -7.07 -1.90
C ALA A 35 11.33 -7.58 -1.67
N ASN A 36 10.96 -7.82 -0.41
CA ASN A 36 9.62 -8.28 -0.07
C ASN A 36 8.56 -7.24 -0.41
N LEU A 37 8.79 -5.98 -0.06
CA LEU A 37 7.84 -4.91 -0.38
C LEU A 37 7.68 -4.74 -1.89
N ALA A 38 8.77 -4.86 -2.64
CA ALA A 38 8.72 -4.76 -4.09
C ALA A 38 7.84 -5.88 -4.69
N ASN A 39 8.01 -7.11 -4.23
CA ASN A 39 7.23 -8.24 -4.74
C ASN A 39 5.77 -8.21 -4.30
N VAL A 40 5.48 -7.78 -3.07
CA VAL A 40 4.09 -7.60 -2.62
C VAL A 40 3.40 -6.55 -3.48
N THR A 41 4.08 -5.44 -3.75
CA THR A 41 3.57 -4.38 -4.60
C THR A 41 3.25 -4.89 -6.00
N ALA A 42 4.18 -5.65 -6.58
CA ALA A 42 4.00 -6.23 -7.91
C ALA A 42 2.82 -7.19 -7.95
N ALA A 43 2.67 -8.04 -6.93
CA ALA A 43 1.58 -9.00 -6.84
C ALA A 43 0.21 -8.30 -6.79
N LEU A 44 0.09 -7.26 -5.96
CA LEU A 44 -1.15 -6.49 -5.83
C LEU A 44 -1.49 -5.76 -7.13
N LYS A 45 -0.49 -5.16 -7.78
CA LYS A 45 -0.69 -4.46 -9.05
C LYS A 45 -1.16 -5.43 -10.14
N GLU A 46 -0.53 -6.58 -10.25
CA GLU A 46 -0.88 -7.58 -11.24
C GLU A 46 -2.28 -8.14 -11.02
N ALA A 47 -2.64 -8.42 -9.75
CA ALA A 47 -3.92 -9.04 -9.43
C ALA A 47 -5.11 -8.08 -9.60
N PHE A 48 -4.97 -6.83 -9.21
CA PHE A 48 -6.11 -5.89 -9.13
C PHE A 48 -5.98 -4.68 -10.03
N ARG A 49 -4.82 -4.47 -10.65
CA ARG A 49 -4.58 -3.37 -11.59
C ARG A 49 -4.89 -1.99 -11.01
N PHE A 50 -4.60 -1.80 -9.71
CA PHE A 50 -4.76 -0.50 -9.07
C PHE A 50 -4.01 0.59 -9.85
N PHE A 51 -4.53 1.82 -9.81
CA PHE A 51 -3.84 2.95 -10.41
C PHE A 51 -2.45 3.14 -9.79
N TRP A 52 -2.37 3.02 -8.46
CA TRP A 52 -1.12 3.13 -7.72
C TRP A 52 -1.16 2.19 -6.52
N VAL A 53 -0.09 1.48 -6.25
CA VAL A 53 0.03 0.65 -5.06
C VAL A 53 1.47 0.67 -4.60
N GLY A 54 1.68 0.91 -3.31
CA GLY A 54 3.03 0.97 -2.80
C GLY A 54 3.10 1.19 -1.31
N PHE A 55 4.31 1.35 -0.85
CA PHE A 55 4.61 1.49 0.57
C PHE A 55 5.32 2.80 0.84
N TYR A 56 5.05 3.35 2.02
CA TYR A 56 5.83 4.41 2.63
C TYR A 56 6.35 3.88 3.95
N LEU A 57 7.61 4.16 4.25
CA LEU A 57 8.25 3.72 5.50
C LEU A 57 8.52 4.92 6.39
N VAL A 58 8.31 4.73 7.70
CA VAL A 58 8.62 5.76 8.69
C VAL A 58 10.12 5.86 8.84
N LYS A 59 10.67 7.04 8.55
CA LYS A 59 12.10 7.35 8.75
C LYS A 59 12.21 8.75 9.32
N GLU A 60 12.82 8.87 10.48
CA GLU A 60 13.07 10.17 11.12
C GLU A 60 11.83 11.07 11.19
N ASN A 61 10.71 10.50 11.64
CA ASN A 61 9.45 11.24 11.83
C ASN A 61 8.74 11.66 10.54
N GLU A 62 9.08 11.03 9.42
CA GLU A 62 8.36 11.22 8.15
C GLU A 62 8.08 9.88 7.51
N LEU A 63 7.04 9.83 6.67
CA LEU A 63 6.87 8.72 5.74
C LEU A 63 7.71 9.01 4.51
N VAL A 64 8.54 8.04 4.13
CA VAL A 64 9.41 8.15 2.96
C VAL A 64 9.00 7.10 1.93
N LEU A 65 8.87 7.53 0.69
CA LEU A 65 8.48 6.66 -0.42
C LEU A 65 9.38 5.42 -0.48
N ALA A 66 8.76 4.26 -0.58
CA ALA A 66 9.41 2.95 -0.67
C ALA A 66 8.93 2.26 -1.95
N PRO A 67 9.12 0.96 -2.15
CA PRO A 67 8.70 0.32 -3.40
C PRO A 67 7.24 0.55 -3.73
N PHE A 68 6.97 0.91 -4.98
CA PHE A 68 5.62 1.15 -5.48
C PHE A 68 5.53 0.86 -6.97
N GLN A 69 4.31 0.77 -7.46
CA GLN A 69 4.03 0.71 -8.89
C GLN A 69 2.91 1.70 -9.23
N GLY A 70 3.17 2.52 -10.22
CA GLY A 70 2.26 3.57 -10.67
C GLY A 70 3.02 4.84 -11.04
N PRO A 71 2.29 5.95 -11.25
CA PRO A 71 2.94 7.24 -11.54
C PRO A 71 3.81 7.73 -10.38
N ILE A 72 4.72 8.65 -10.68
CA ILE A 72 5.58 9.25 -9.65
C ILE A 72 4.72 9.81 -8.51
N ALA A 73 5.25 9.77 -7.32
CA ALA A 73 4.50 10.10 -6.10
C ALA A 73 5.29 11.05 -5.20
N CYS A 74 4.62 11.56 -4.16
CA CYS A 74 5.29 12.38 -3.15
C CYS A 74 6.38 11.55 -2.48
N THR A 75 7.56 12.12 -2.30
CA THR A 75 8.68 11.38 -1.71
C THR A 75 8.63 11.38 -0.18
N ARG A 76 8.03 12.40 0.43
CA ARG A 76 7.95 12.50 1.88
C ARG A 76 6.59 13.03 2.31
N ILE A 77 6.05 12.44 3.37
CA ILE A 77 4.75 12.82 3.93
C ILE A 77 4.89 12.95 5.44
N ARG A 78 4.45 14.08 5.98
CA ARG A 78 4.49 14.33 7.42
C ARG A 78 3.36 13.60 8.14
N LYS A 79 3.60 13.27 9.39
CA LYS A 79 2.57 12.67 10.25
C LYS A 79 1.35 13.60 10.33
N GLY A 80 0.17 13.02 10.16
CA GLY A 80 -1.08 13.77 10.19
C GLY A 80 -1.46 14.47 8.88
N ARG A 81 -0.63 14.37 7.84
CA ARG A 81 -0.89 15.00 6.54
C ARG A 81 -1.41 13.99 5.54
N GLY A 82 -2.48 14.35 4.83
CA GLY A 82 -3.10 13.48 3.85
C GLY A 82 -3.65 12.20 4.44
N VAL A 83 -4.05 11.26 3.58
CA VAL A 83 -4.60 9.98 4.03
C VAL A 83 -3.50 9.13 4.68
N CYS A 84 -2.34 9.05 4.06
CA CYS A 84 -1.22 8.26 4.59
C CYS A 84 -0.76 8.77 5.97
N GLY A 85 -0.54 10.08 6.08
CA GLY A 85 -0.11 10.67 7.35
C GLY A 85 -1.15 10.54 8.45
N THR A 86 -2.44 10.61 8.10
CA THR A 86 -3.54 10.44 9.05
C THR A 86 -3.65 8.99 9.51
N ALA A 87 -3.56 8.03 8.59
CA ALA A 87 -3.56 6.60 8.94
C ALA A 87 -2.41 6.27 9.90
N TRP A 88 -1.24 6.83 9.65
CA TRP A 88 -0.10 6.69 10.55
C TRP A 88 -0.41 7.24 11.94
N GLN A 89 -0.89 8.48 12.01
CA GLN A 89 -1.17 9.14 13.29
C GLN A 89 -2.24 8.41 14.09
N GLU A 90 -3.32 7.96 13.43
CA GLU A 90 -4.44 7.31 14.09
C GLU A 90 -4.23 5.81 14.30
N LYS A 91 -3.22 5.23 13.66
CA LYS A 91 -2.94 3.79 13.72
C LYS A 91 -4.13 2.95 13.27
N GLN A 92 -4.84 3.43 12.25
CA GLN A 92 -6.04 2.79 11.72
C GLN A 92 -6.04 2.79 10.22
N THR A 93 -6.60 1.74 9.63
CA THR A 93 -6.86 1.69 8.18
C THR A 93 -7.90 2.75 7.84
N LEU A 94 -7.60 3.55 6.82
CA LEU A 94 -8.53 4.55 6.29
C LEU A 94 -8.97 4.16 4.90
N ILE A 95 -10.28 4.16 4.68
CA ILE A 95 -10.88 3.89 3.38
C ILE A 95 -11.55 5.19 2.92
N VAL A 96 -11.04 5.75 1.82
CA VAL A 96 -11.50 7.04 1.30
C VAL A 96 -12.08 6.84 -0.09
N PRO A 97 -13.43 6.74 -0.20
CA PRO A 97 -14.06 6.51 -1.51
C PRO A 97 -13.88 7.69 -2.47
N ASP A 98 -13.76 8.90 -1.94
CA ASP A 98 -13.57 10.13 -2.72
C ASP A 98 -12.51 10.98 -2.06
N VAL A 99 -11.32 11.04 -2.67
CA VAL A 99 -10.19 11.78 -2.11
C VAL A 99 -10.45 13.29 -2.05
N ASP A 100 -11.28 13.81 -2.95
CA ASP A 100 -11.60 15.24 -2.95
C ASP A 100 -12.41 15.65 -1.73
N ALA A 101 -13.09 14.71 -1.11
CA ALA A 101 -13.87 14.96 0.10
C ALA A 101 -13.05 14.77 1.39
N PHE A 102 -11.80 14.30 1.30
CA PHE A 102 -10.96 14.05 2.47
C PHE A 102 -10.26 15.34 2.91
N PRO A 103 -10.49 15.81 4.15
CA PRO A 103 -9.85 17.03 4.65
C PRO A 103 -8.31 16.90 4.66
N GLY A 104 -7.63 17.86 4.03
CA GLY A 104 -6.17 17.86 4.00
C GLY A 104 -5.55 16.86 3.03
N HIS A 105 -6.33 16.33 2.09
CA HIS A 105 -5.79 15.42 1.08
C HIS A 105 -4.63 16.06 0.32
N ILE A 106 -3.55 15.28 0.18
CA ILE A 106 -2.38 15.70 -0.60
C ILE A 106 -2.51 15.08 -1.99
N ALA A 107 -2.70 15.92 -3.00
CA ALA A 107 -2.83 15.47 -4.37
C ALA A 107 -1.46 15.23 -4.99
N CYS A 108 -0.87 14.06 -4.74
CA CYS A 108 0.38 13.65 -5.40
C CYS A 108 0.12 13.20 -6.83
N SER A 109 -1.14 12.86 -7.17
CA SER A 109 -1.59 12.60 -8.53
C SER A 109 -3.03 13.06 -8.67
N SER A 110 -3.31 13.86 -9.71
CA SER A 110 -4.65 14.35 -9.98
C SER A 110 -5.60 13.26 -10.51
N LEU A 111 -5.06 12.09 -10.87
CA LEU A 111 -5.85 11.00 -11.44
C LEU A 111 -6.36 10.03 -10.36
N SER A 112 -5.85 10.11 -9.15
CA SER A 112 -6.32 9.31 -8.03
C SER A 112 -7.71 9.77 -7.60
N ARG A 113 -8.65 8.83 -7.45
CA ARG A 113 -10.04 9.12 -7.07
C ARG A 113 -10.41 8.58 -5.71
N SER A 114 -9.91 7.40 -5.39
CA SER A 114 -10.15 6.76 -4.11
C SER A 114 -8.84 6.24 -3.55
N GLU A 115 -8.80 6.06 -2.25
CA GLU A 115 -7.57 5.65 -1.58
C GLU A 115 -7.87 4.76 -0.38
N ILE A 116 -7.04 3.73 -0.19
CA ILE A 116 -7.04 2.91 1.02
C ILE A 116 -5.62 2.94 1.55
N VAL A 117 -5.48 3.25 2.83
CA VAL A 117 -4.17 3.24 3.50
C VAL A 117 -4.25 2.32 4.71
N VAL A 118 -3.34 1.35 4.76
CA VAL A 118 -3.25 0.39 5.86
C VAL A 118 -1.96 0.64 6.63
N PRO A 119 -2.03 1.03 7.92
CA PRO A 119 -0.82 1.19 8.71
C PRO A 119 -0.23 -0.18 9.05
N LEU A 120 1.09 -0.26 8.97
CA LEU A 120 1.84 -1.48 9.28
C LEU A 120 2.40 -1.35 10.69
N LEU A 121 1.93 -2.20 11.58
CA LEU A 121 2.22 -2.10 13.01
C LEU A 121 3.14 -3.23 13.46
N LYS A 122 4.07 -2.88 14.35
CA LYS A 122 4.88 -3.84 15.08
C LYS A 122 5.02 -3.33 16.51
N ASP A 123 4.62 -4.15 17.47
CA ASP A 123 4.67 -3.79 18.89
C ASP A 123 3.95 -2.47 19.18
N GLY A 124 2.82 -2.24 18.50
CA GLY A 124 2.00 -1.05 18.71
C GLY A 124 2.49 0.20 17.98
N GLU A 125 3.62 0.11 17.29
CA GLU A 125 4.18 1.27 16.58
C GLU A 125 4.06 1.07 15.06
N VAL A 126 3.73 2.14 14.35
CA VAL A 126 3.66 2.15 12.90
C VAL A 126 5.07 2.28 12.33
N TRP A 127 5.47 1.32 11.48
CA TRP A 127 6.76 1.39 10.79
C TRP A 127 6.61 1.75 9.31
N GLY A 128 5.39 1.77 8.83
CA GLY A 128 5.11 2.14 7.46
C GLY A 128 3.61 2.06 7.17
N VAL A 129 3.24 2.36 5.94
CA VAL A 129 1.87 2.22 5.45
C VAL A 129 1.87 1.56 4.08
N LEU A 130 0.81 0.80 3.81
CA LEU A 130 0.48 0.35 2.46
C LEU A 130 -0.57 1.30 1.91
N ASP A 131 -0.28 1.92 0.77
CA ASP A 131 -1.17 2.90 0.13
C ASP A 131 -1.64 2.35 -1.21
N ILE A 132 -2.94 2.36 -1.42
CA ILE A 132 -3.58 1.88 -2.65
C ILE A 132 -4.51 2.96 -3.15
N ASP A 133 -4.27 3.41 -4.39
CA ASP A 133 -5.08 4.44 -5.05
C ASP A 133 -5.76 3.88 -6.30
N SER A 134 -6.98 4.29 -6.49
CA SER A 134 -7.77 3.92 -7.66
C SER A 134 -8.43 5.12 -8.30
#